data_4efcdc722af158d5a4b4c3bfc80697a4
#
_entry.id   4efcdc722af158d5a4b4c3bfc80697a4
#
_cell.length_a   1.000
_cell.length_b   1.000
_cell.length_c   1.000
_cell.angle_alpha   90.00
_cell.angle_beta   90.00
_cell.angle_gamma   90.00
#
_symmetry.space_group_name_H-M   'P 1'
#
loop_
_entity.id
_entity.type
_entity.pdbx_description
1 polymer ?
#
loop_
_entity_poly.entity_id
_entity_poly.type
_entity_poly.pdbx_seq_one_letter_code
_entity_poly.pdbx_strand_id
1 'polypeptide(L)'
;SKVVIKIVGIGGCGGNVITDMVTKMQGEIFRNISLIAINTDIQDLDDGKAQQKIYIGKNLTKGLGTGMNPELGQQAADESRGEIVEAIKGADLVFVIAGLGGGTGTGGVPLVAQLAKETGALTIAAVTTPFSFEGAQRARIAEEGLKNLIEIADTTIIIRNNRILEIID
;
A
#
# COMPACT_ATOMS: atom_id res chain seq x y z
N SER A 1 20.26 -19.20 -6.18
CA SER A 1 18.99 -18.55 -6.46
C SER A 1 18.87 -17.25 -5.67
N LYS A 2 18.36 -16.23 -6.30
CA LYS A 2 18.24 -14.91 -5.68
C LYS A 2 16.84 -14.70 -5.12
N VAL A 3 16.77 -14.00 -4.00
CA VAL A 3 15.49 -13.65 -3.38
C VAL A 3 14.77 -12.62 -4.27
N VAL A 4 13.53 -12.90 -4.59
CA VAL A 4 12.69 -11.98 -5.37
C VAL A 4 11.84 -11.16 -4.41
N ILE A 5 12.00 -9.85 -4.48
CA ILE A 5 11.30 -8.91 -3.59
C ILE A 5 10.37 -8.04 -4.42
N LYS A 6 9.14 -7.92 -3.97
CA LYS A 6 8.18 -7.00 -4.59
C LYS A 6 7.68 -6.02 -3.52
N ILE A 7 7.72 -4.74 -3.86
CA ILE A 7 7.31 -3.66 -2.98
C ILE A 7 6.09 -3.01 -3.60
N VAL A 8 4.99 -3.03 -2.87
CA VAL A 8 3.68 -2.58 -3.34
C VAL A 8 3.23 -1.38 -2.53
N GLY A 9 3.08 -0.23 -3.17
CA GLY A 9 2.55 0.97 -2.54
C GLY A 9 1.08 1.13 -2.91
N ILE A 10 0.22 1.30 -1.93
CA ILE A 10 -1.23 1.37 -2.10
C ILE A 10 -1.75 2.74 -1.70
N GLY A 11 -2.55 3.33 -2.57
CA GLY A 11 -3.10 4.67 -2.37
C GLY A 11 -2.08 5.76 -2.63
N GLY A 12 -2.44 7.00 -2.32
CA GLY A 12 -1.58 8.15 -2.59
C GLY A 12 -0.27 8.12 -1.82
N CYS A 13 -0.33 7.86 -0.53
CA CYS A 13 0.87 7.80 0.31
C CYS A 13 1.80 6.67 -0.11
N GLY A 14 1.25 5.46 -0.30
CA GLY A 14 2.04 4.33 -0.76
C GLY A 14 2.67 4.57 -2.12
N GLY A 15 1.93 5.16 -3.05
CA GLY A 15 2.42 5.51 -4.37
C GLY A 15 3.56 6.53 -4.32
N ASN A 16 3.46 7.50 -3.42
CA ASN A 16 4.53 8.49 -3.24
C ASN A 16 5.83 7.86 -2.71
N VAL A 17 5.72 6.90 -1.81
CA VAL A 17 6.88 6.15 -1.31
C VAL A 17 7.54 5.40 -2.47
N ILE A 18 6.75 4.73 -3.30
CA ILE A 18 7.28 4.00 -4.46
C ILE A 18 8.00 4.96 -5.43
N THR A 19 7.40 6.09 -5.73
CA THR A 19 8.01 7.10 -6.61
C THR A 19 9.34 7.59 -6.05
N ASP A 20 9.39 7.82 -4.75
CA ASP A 20 10.60 8.26 -4.06
C ASP A 20 11.70 7.21 -4.15
N MET A 21 11.33 5.93 -3.97
CA MET A 21 12.26 4.81 -4.12
C MET A 21 12.81 4.72 -5.54
N VAL A 22 11.96 4.84 -6.55
CA VAL A 22 12.39 4.81 -7.96
C VAL A 22 13.41 5.91 -8.21
N THR A 23 13.19 7.10 -7.65
CA THR A 23 14.06 8.26 -7.85
C THR A 23 15.42 8.08 -7.17
N LYS A 24 15.46 7.44 -6.00
CA LYS A 24 16.66 7.33 -5.17
C LYS A 24 17.46 6.05 -5.41
N MET A 25 16.81 4.98 -5.80
CA MET A 25 17.47 3.69 -6.03
C MET A 25 18.02 3.64 -7.45
N GLN A 26 19.24 3.16 -7.60
CA GLN A 26 19.90 3.05 -8.93
C GLN A 26 20.66 1.75 -9.05
N GLY A 27 20.81 1.29 -10.30
CA GLY A 27 21.70 0.20 -10.65
C GLY A 27 21.19 -1.19 -10.33
N GLU A 28 22.09 -2.05 -9.86
CA GLU A 28 21.81 -3.47 -9.65
C GLU A 28 20.80 -3.76 -8.55
N ILE A 29 20.52 -2.79 -7.68
CA ILE A 29 19.54 -2.94 -6.59
C ILE A 29 18.17 -3.36 -7.15
N PHE A 30 17.83 -2.89 -8.35
CA PHE A 30 16.54 -3.19 -8.97
C PHE A 30 16.44 -4.59 -9.60
N ARG A 31 17.53 -5.35 -9.69
CA ARG A 31 17.51 -6.63 -10.40
C ARG A 31 16.47 -7.62 -9.89
N ASN A 32 16.31 -7.68 -8.58
CA ASN A 32 15.38 -8.62 -7.94
C ASN A 32 14.28 -7.90 -7.16
N ILE A 33 14.16 -6.60 -7.35
CA ILE A 33 13.17 -5.77 -6.67
C ILE A 33 12.25 -5.17 -7.71
N SER A 34 10.95 -5.41 -7.58
CA SER A 34 9.92 -4.79 -8.41
C SER A 34 9.14 -3.77 -7.58
N LEU A 35 8.90 -2.61 -8.16
CA LEU A 35 8.20 -1.51 -7.51
C LEU A 35 6.84 -1.33 -8.17
N ILE A 36 5.78 -1.57 -7.41
CA ILE A 36 4.40 -1.63 -7.89
C ILE A 36 3.57 -0.59 -7.16
N ALA A 37 2.76 0.17 -7.88
CA ALA A 37 1.81 1.11 -7.30
C ALA A 37 0.38 0.68 -7.62
N ILE A 38 -0.50 0.73 -6.63
CA ILE A 38 -1.91 0.38 -6.75
C ILE A 38 -2.72 1.58 -6.26
N ASN A 39 -3.65 2.07 -7.07
CA ASN A 39 -4.47 3.20 -6.68
C ASN A 39 -5.84 3.18 -7.37
N THR A 40 -6.82 3.81 -6.74
CA THR A 40 -8.13 4.11 -7.31
C THR A 40 -8.15 5.46 -8.02
N ASP A 41 -7.22 6.35 -7.67
CA ASP A 41 -7.09 7.67 -8.28
C ASP A 41 -6.15 7.55 -9.47
N ILE A 42 -6.72 7.68 -10.68
CA ILE A 42 -5.96 7.48 -11.92
C ILE A 42 -4.91 8.57 -12.13
N GLN A 43 -5.20 9.79 -11.69
CA GLN A 43 -4.27 10.91 -11.86
C GLN A 43 -3.03 10.71 -11.00
N ASP A 44 -3.21 10.36 -9.71
CA ASP A 44 -2.09 10.07 -8.82
C ASP A 44 -1.26 8.90 -9.34
N LEU A 45 -1.93 7.89 -9.86
CA LEU A 45 -1.25 6.71 -10.38
C LEU A 45 -0.40 7.05 -11.61
N ASP A 46 -0.96 7.83 -12.53
CA ASP A 46 -0.26 8.24 -13.75
C ASP A 46 0.93 9.16 -13.45
N ASP A 47 0.80 10.02 -12.44
CA ASP A 47 1.87 10.95 -12.05
C ASP A 47 3.03 10.24 -11.35
N GLY A 48 2.80 9.04 -10.79
CA GLY A 48 3.82 8.28 -10.12
C GLY A 48 4.82 7.64 -11.07
N LYS A 49 5.93 7.14 -10.50
CA LYS A 49 7.06 6.58 -11.27
C LYS A 49 7.26 5.08 -11.07
N ALA A 50 6.25 4.39 -10.53
CA ALA A 50 6.35 2.95 -10.32
C ALA A 50 6.63 2.20 -11.63
N GLN A 51 7.38 1.11 -11.52
CA GLN A 51 7.66 0.24 -12.67
C GLN A 51 6.40 -0.43 -13.19
N GLN A 52 5.50 -0.78 -12.29
CA GLN A 52 4.20 -1.35 -12.63
C GLN A 52 3.12 -0.59 -11.89
N LYS A 53 2.03 -0.28 -12.60
CA LYS A 53 0.90 0.47 -12.05
C LYS A 53 -0.37 -0.34 -12.23
N ILE A 54 -1.13 -0.48 -11.17
CA ILE A 54 -2.41 -1.20 -11.19
C ILE A 54 -3.52 -0.22 -10.80
N TYR A 55 -4.40 0.04 -11.75
CA TYR A 55 -5.56 0.89 -11.53
C TYR A 55 -6.72 0.02 -11.07
N ILE A 56 -7.16 0.23 -9.84
CA ILE A 56 -8.21 -0.57 -9.23
C ILE A 56 -9.50 0.24 -9.06
N GLY A 57 -10.62 -0.46 -8.98
CA GLY A 57 -11.91 0.15 -8.73
C GLY A 57 -12.44 0.98 -9.88
N LYS A 58 -12.10 0.64 -11.12
CA LYS A 58 -12.52 1.39 -12.31
C LYS A 58 -14.01 1.62 -12.37
N ASN A 59 -14.79 0.61 -12.04
CA ASN A 59 -16.25 0.66 -12.09
C ASN A 59 -16.85 1.28 -10.85
N LEU A 60 -16.14 1.22 -9.71
CA LEU A 60 -16.64 1.70 -8.42
C LEU A 60 -16.38 3.18 -8.21
N THR A 61 -15.19 3.67 -8.59
CA THR A 61 -14.78 5.05 -8.31
C THR A 61 -14.61 5.91 -9.55
N LYS A 62 -14.57 5.30 -10.70
CA LYS A 62 -14.40 5.98 -12.00
C LYS A 62 -13.15 6.87 -12.05
N GLY A 63 -12.11 6.45 -11.35
CA GLY A 63 -10.83 7.16 -11.32
C GLY A 63 -10.74 8.31 -10.33
N LEU A 64 -11.77 8.55 -9.53
CA LEU A 64 -11.85 9.68 -8.61
C LEU A 64 -11.41 9.37 -7.19
N GLY A 65 -10.98 8.12 -6.92
CA GLY A 65 -10.57 7.70 -5.59
C GLY A 65 -11.74 7.30 -4.71
N THR A 66 -11.47 7.02 -3.44
CA THR A 66 -12.45 6.45 -2.50
C THR A 66 -13.06 7.47 -1.53
N GLY A 67 -12.55 8.70 -1.51
CA GLY A 67 -13.07 9.73 -0.63
C GLY A 67 -13.06 9.36 0.85
N MET A 68 -11.97 8.77 1.36
CA MET A 68 -11.82 8.35 2.76
C MET A 68 -12.74 7.18 3.17
N ASN A 69 -13.24 6.41 2.22
CA ASN A 69 -14.08 5.26 2.51
C ASN A 69 -13.27 3.96 2.38
N PRO A 70 -12.85 3.33 3.52
CA PRO A 70 -12.05 2.11 3.45
C PRO A 70 -12.79 0.92 2.86
N GLU A 71 -14.10 0.84 3.08
CA GLU A 71 -14.90 -0.24 2.50
C GLU A 71 -14.87 -0.19 0.98
N LEU A 72 -14.97 1.01 0.41
CA LEU A 72 -14.85 1.20 -1.03
C LEU A 72 -13.45 0.85 -1.52
N GLY A 73 -12.42 1.17 -0.75
CA GLY A 73 -11.04 0.80 -1.05
C GLY A 73 -10.85 -0.71 -1.08
N GLN A 74 -11.43 -1.42 -0.12
CA GLN A 74 -11.40 -2.87 -0.07
C GLN A 74 -12.11 -3.48 -1.28
N GLN A 75 -13.29 -2.98 -1.61
CA GLN A 75 -14.07 -3.45 -2.76
C GLN A 75 -13.31 -3.21 -4.06
N ALA A 76 -12.65 -2.06 -4.19
CA ALA A 76 -11.86 -1.74 -5.36
C ALA A 76 -10.70 -2.72 -5.55
N ALA A 77 -9.99 -3.05 -4.47
CA ALA A 77 -8.92 -4.03 -4.52
C ALA A 77 -9.45 -5.43 -4.85
N ASP A 78 -10.58 -5.80 -4.26
CA ASP A 78 -11.20 -7.09 -4.49
C ASP A 78 -11.64 -7.26 -5.96
N GLU A 79 -12.13 -6.21 -6.58
CA GLU A 79 -12.50 -6.21 -8.00
C GLU A 79 -11.29 -6.53 -8.90
N SER A 80 -10.10 -6.15 -8.48
CA SER A 80 -8.86 -6.34 -9.24
C SER A 80 -7.96 -7.44 -8.66
N ARG A 81 -8.52 -8.34 -7.89
CA ARG A 81 -7.78 -9.40 -7.19
C ARG A 81 -6.86 -10.18 -8.12
N GLY A 82 -7.35 -10.60 -9.27
CA GLY A 82 -6.56 -11.38 -10.22
C GLY A 82 -5.34 -10.63 -10.75
N GLU A 83 -5.50 -9.35 -11.05
CA GLU A 83 -4.42 -8.51 -11.53
C GLU A 83 -3.36 -8.29 -10.45
N ILE A 84 -3.80 -8.09 -9.21
CA ILE A 84 -2.90 -7.93 -8.07
C ILE A 84 -2.09 -9.21 -7.83
N VAL A 85 -2.76 -10.36 -7.83
CA VAL A 85 -2.09 -11.66 -7.64
C VAL A 85 -1.05 -11.89 -8.75
N GLU A 86 -1.40 -11.58 -10.00
CA GLU A 86 -0.49 -11.72 -11.13
C GLU A 86 0.77 -10.87 -10.96
N ALA A 87 0.62 -9.67 -10.39
CA ALA A 87 1.74 -8.77 -10.16
C ALA A 87 2.67 -9.25 -9.05
N ILE A 88 2.16 -9.89 -8.01
CA ILE A 88 2.94 -10.26 -6.83
C ILE A 88 3.39 -11.73 -6.82
N LYS A 89 2.83 -12.58 -7.66
CA LYS A 89 3.20 -14.00 -7.65
C LYS A 89 4.69 -14.18 -8.00
N GLY A 90 5.29 -15.21 -7.44
CA GLY A 90 6.72 -15.48 -7.64
C GLY A 90 7.63 -14.75 -6.69
N ALA A 91 7.13 -13.86 -5.86
CA ALA A 91 7.93 -13.17 -4.87
C ALA A 91 8.18 -14.07 -3.66
N ASP A 92 9.39 -13.99 -3.14
CA ASP A 92 9.74 -14.61 -1.85
C ASP A 92 9.33 -13.70 -0.70
N LEU A 93 9.41 -12.39 -0.94
CA LEU A 93 9.11 -11.36 0.06
C LEU A 93 8.28 -10.26 -0.61
N VAL A 94 7.18 -9.90 0.03
CA VAL A 94 6.33 -8.78 -0.42
C VAL A 94 6.24 -7.75 0.71
N PHE A 95 6.62 -6.52 0.40
CA PHE A 95 6.35 -5.37 1.27
C PHE A 95 5.09 -4.68 0.76
N VAL A 96 4.14 -4.43 1.65
CA VAL A 96 2.96 -3.63 1.34
C VAL A 96 3.03 -2.33 2.13
N ILE A 97 2.98 -1.20 1.42
CA ILE A 97 3.18 0.13 2.00
C ILE A 97 1.92 0.95 1.79
N ALA A 98 1.42 1.55 2.86
CA ALA A 98 0.25 2.42 2.79
C ALA A 98 0.26 3.44 3.91
N GLY A 99 -0.37 4.59 3.64
CA GLY A 99 -0.74 5.53 4.69
C GLY A 99 -2.14 5.20 5.16
N LEU A 100 -2.32 4.99 6.45
CA LEU A 100 -3.62 4.69 7.02
C LEU A 100 -4.39 5.98 7.34
N GLY A 101 -5.71 5.91 7.28
CA GLY A 101 -6.59 7.04 7.51
C GLY A 101 -7.37 7.48 6.29
N GLY A 102 -6.95 7.06 5.11
CA GLY A 102 -7.70 7.26 3.86
C GLY A 102 -8.52 6.03 3.50
N GLY A 103 -9.12 6.05 2.31
CA GLY A 103 -9.96 4.94 1.86
C GLY A 103 -9.18 3.83 1.16
N THR A 104 -8.41 4.19 0.13
CA THR A 104 -7.74 3.21 -0.72
C THR A 104 -6.67 2.42 0.05
N GLY A 105 -5.78 3.12 0.74
CA GLY A 105 -4.71 2.47 1.50
C GLY A 105 -5.23 1.66 2.66
N THR A 106 -6.10 2.26 3.48
CA THR A 106 -6.64 1.59 4.67
C THR A 106 -7.46 0.37 4.32
N GLY A 107 -8.32 0.46 3.31
CA GLY A 107 -9.15 -0.66 2.89
C GLY A 107 -8.42 -1.68 2.04
N GLY A 108 -7.48 -1.23 1.21
CA GLY A 108 -6.78 -2.08 0.26
C GLY A 108 -5.61 -2.86 0.84
N VAL A 109 -4.88 -2.26 1.80
CA VAL A 109 -3.65 -2.89 2.30
C VAL A 109 -3.88 -4.25 2.96
N PRO A 110 -4.94 -4.47 3.77
CA PRO A 110 -5.16 -5.80 4.34
C PRO A 110 -5.43 -6.86 3.26
N LEU A 111 -6.20 -6.51 2.25
CA LEU A 111 -6.51 -7.45 1.17
C LEU A 111 -5.27 -7.79 0.36
N VAL A 112 -4.45 -6.79 0.01
CA VAL A 112 -3.21 -7.02 -0.74
C VAL A 112 -2.24 -7.87 0.09
N ALA A 113 -2.14 -7.61 1.39
CA ALA A 113 -1.31 -8.44 2.29
C ALA A 113 -1.80 -9.88 2.32
N GLN A 114 -3.10 -10.09 2.39
CA GLN A 114 -3.68 -11.43 2.37
C GLN A 114 -3.38 -12.17 1.07
N LEU A 115 -3.53 -11.48 -0.05
CA LEU A 115 -3.22 -12.05 -1.36
C LEU A 115 -1.73 -12.44 -1.47
N ALA A 116 -0.85 -11.60 -0.93
CA ALA A 116 0.57 -11.90 -0.90
C ALA A 116 0.86 -13.17 -0.09
N LYS A 117 0.24 -13.31 1.07
CA LYS A 117 0.38 -14.52 1.89
C LYS A 117 -0.14 -15.76 1.18
N GLU A 118 -1.24 -15.64 0.48
CA GLU A 118 -1.82 -16.75 -0.28
C GLU A 118 -0.89 -17.24 -1.39
N THR A 119 -0.03 -16.37 -1.93
CA THR A 119 0.97 -16.77 -2.93
C THR A 119 2.16 -17.48 -2.30
N GLY A 120 2.26 -17.53 -0.98
CA GLY A 120 3.37 -18.15 -0.27
C GLY A 120 4.51 -17.19 0.11
N ALA A 121 4.38 -15.91 -0.19
CA ALA A 121 5.41 -14.92 0.14
C ALA A 121 5.40 -14.54 1.60
N LEU A 122 6.59 -14.29 2.17
CA LEU A 122 6.69 -13.62 3.45
C LEU A 122 6.18 -12.19 3.27
N THR A 123 5.23 -11.77 4.07
CA THR A 123 4.53 -10.49 3.88
C THR A 123 4.81 -9.54 5.03
N ILE A 124 5.43 -8.40 4.71
CA ILE A 124 5.73 -7.34 5.66
C ILE A 124 4.93 -6.11 5.27
N ALA A 125 4.15 -5.60 6.20
CA ALA A 125 3.42 -4.35 6.01
C ALA A 125 4.18 -3.21 6.67
N ALA A 126 4.29 -2.07 5.98
CA ALA A 126 4.88 -0.86 6.52
C ALA A 126 3.88 0.27 6.32
N VAL A 127 3.33 0.77 7.40
CA VAL A 127 2.23 1.73 7.35
C VAL A 127 2.49 2.94 8.23
N THR A 128 1.95 4.09 7.81
CA THR A 128 1.97 5.30 8.62
C THR A 128 0.58 5.57 9.18
N THR A 129 0.52 6.14 10.38
CA THR A 129 -0.72 6.62 10.97
C THR A 129 -0.82 8.13 10.79
N PRO A 130 -2.04 8.69 10.70
CA PRO A 130 -2.18 10.13 10.48
C PRO A 130 -1.69 10.95 11.67
N PHE A 131 -1.30 12.20 11.41
CA PHE A 131 -1.04 13.18 12.47
C PHE A 131 -2.33 13.48 13.23
N SER A 132 -2.21 13.85 14.50
CA SER A 132 -3.36 14.15 15.33
C SER A 132 -4.20 15.32 14.78
N PHE A 133 -3.58 16.26 14.10
CA PHE A 133 -4.31 17.39 13.51
C PHE A 133 -5.15 16.99 12.28
N GLU A 134 -4.99 15.79 11.74
CA GLU A 134 -5.81 15.33 10.62
C GLU A 134 -7.22 14.93 11.03
N GLY A 135 -7.48 14.86 12.33
CA GLY A 135 -8.80 14.69 12.89
C GLY A 135 -9.10 13.30 13.43
N ALA A 136 -10.15 13.24 14.28
CA ALA A 136 -10.54 12.02 14.96
C ALA A 136 -11.07 10.94 13.99
N GLN A 137 -11.70 11.36 12.90
CA GLN A 137 -12.23 10.41 11.91
C GLN A 137 -11.11 9.65 11.22
N ARG A 138 -10.06 10.34 10.78
CA ARG A 138 -8.92 9.68 10.14
C ARG A 138 -8.20 8.77 11.11
N ALA A 139 -8.05 9.19 12.36
CA ALA A 139 -7.42 8.39 13.40
C ALA A 139 -8.19 7.08 13.63
N ARG A 140 -9.51 7.15 13.67
CA ARG A 140 -10.37 5.98 13.88
C ARG A 140 -10.27 5.01 12.71
N ILE A 141 -10.34 5.53 11.48
CA ILE A 141 -10.19 4.75 10.26
C ILE A 141 -8.84 4.04 10.26
N ALA A 142 -7.78 4.76 10.61
CA ALA A 142 -6.43 4.21 10.66
C ALA A 142 -6.28 3.09 11.67
N GLU A 143 -6.80 3.27 12.90
CA GLU A 143 -6.70 2.25 13.94
C GLU A 143 -7.46 0.97 13.58
N GLU A 144 -8.62 1.10 12.95
CA GLU A 144 -9.40 -0.04 12.50
C GLU A 144 -8.69 -0.81 11.39
N GLY A 145 -8.13 -0.09 10.42
CA GLY A 145 -7.35 -0.70 9.35
C GLY A 145 -6.09 -1.38 9.87
N LEU A 146 -5.43 -0.76 10.84
CA LEU A 146 -4.23 -1.33 11.46
C LEU A 146 -4.55 -2.64 12.18
N LYS A 147 -5.65 -2.70 12.88
CA LYS A 147 -6.11 -3.90 13.58
C LYS A 147 -6.28 -5.07 12.61
N ASN A 148 -6.91 -4.83 11.48
CA ASN A 148 -7.11 -5.85 10.45
C ASN A 148 -5.76 -6.29 9.85
N LEU A 149 -4.89 -5.34 9.59
CA LEU A 149 -3.60 -5.62 8.97
C LEU A 149 -2.68 -6.46 9.86
N ILE A 150 -2.64 -6.15 11.14
CA ILE A 150 -1.79 -6.87 12.12
C ILE A 150 -2.15 -8.35 12.16
N GLU A 151 -3.42 -8.69 12.02
CA GLU A 151 -3.88 -10.08 12.02
C GLU A 151 -3.44 -10.84 10.76
N ILE A 152 -3.16 -10.14 9.68
CA ILE A 152 -2.90 -10.74 8.36
C ILE A 152 -1.40 -10.80 8.04
N ALA A 153 -0.69 -9.70 8.18
CA ALA A 153 0.73 -9.63 7.81
C ALA A 153 1.61 -10.43 8.76
N ASP A 154 2.70 -10.98 8.24
CA ASP A 154 3.67 -11.70 9.08
C ASP A 154 4.37 -10.74 10.04
N THR A 155 4.67 -9.53 9.57
CA THR A 155 5.24 -8.46 10.38
C THR A 155 4.61 -7.14 9.95
N THR A 156 4.30 -6.28 10.92
CA THR A 156 3.77 -4.95 10.64
C THR A 156 4.67 -3.90 11.27
N ILE A 157 5.22 -3.03 10.44
CA ILE A 157 6.02 -1.89 10.86
C ILE A 157 5.10 -0.68 10.87
N ILE A 158 4.99 -0.03 12.03
CA ILE A 158 4.09 1.10 12.21
C ILE A 158 4.91 2.36 12.46
N ILE A 159 4.73 3.36 11.58
CA ILE A 159 5.35 4.66 11.73
C ILE A 159 4.24 5.62 12.17
N ARG A 160 4.30 6.02 13.45
CA ARG A 160 3.33 6.96 14.00
C ARG A 160 3.86 8.38 13.79
N ASN A 161 3.20 9.13 12.94
CA ASN A 161 3.67 10.45 12.53
C ASN A 161 3.88 11.40 13.72
N ASN A 162 2.99 11.37 14.69
CA ASN A 162 3.15 12.19 15.89
C ASN A 162 4.43 11.87 16.66
N ARG A 163 4.83 10.61 16.64
CA ARG A 163 6.01 10.15 17.35
C ARG A 163 7.30 10.62 16.70
N ILE A 164 7.28 10.76 15.38
CA ILE A 164 8.41 11.34 14.64
C ILE A 164 8.64 12.78 15.07
N LEU A 165 7.57 13.55 15.26
CA LEU A 165 7.66 14.92 15.74
C LEU A 165 8.22 14.99 17.16
N GLU A 166 7.87 14.06 18.02
CA GLU A 166 8.39 13.97 19.38
C GLU A 166 9.89 13.70 19.41
N ILE A 167 10.39 12.91 18.46
CA ILE A 167 11.82 12.58 18.38
C ILE A 167 12.64 13.77 17.89
N ILE A 168 12.06 14.60 17.06
CA ILE A 168 12.73 15.79 16.48
C ILE A 168 12.82 16.93 17.49
N ASP A 169 11.88 17.03 18.42
CA ASP A 169 11.86 18.03 19.47
C ASP A 169 12.90 17.72 20.55
#